data_4cbfe297941c5702a826782bf99ec5dc
#
_entry.id   4cbfe297941c5702a826782bf99ec5dc
#
_cell.length_a   1.000
_cell.length_b   1.000
_cell.length_c   1.000
_cell.angle_alpha   90.00
_cell.angle_beta   90.00
_cell.angle_gamma   90.00
#
_symmetry.space_group_name_H-M   'P 1'
#
loop_
_entity.id
_entity.type
_entity.pdbx_description
1 polymer ?
#
loop_
_entity_poly.entity_id
_entity_poly.type
_entity_poly.pdbx_seq_one_letter_code
_entity_poly.pdbx_strand_id
1 'polypeptide(L)'
;MPFAYGLYLTFTSWDGVSLDKPFVGLQNYVNAIHDSAYWDSLWRTVIYSVITVVLVNIVAFTLAYFVTKGLKGQNLFRAGFFIPNLIGGIVLGYVWKFVFNRAFVAIAEAATQDSSSASLLSTPNGAMFCLILVSVWQYAGYMMLIYVAGFMSVDNSLKEASLIDGCTPSQAMRHVIIPLMRASFVQCLFLSTTRCFMVYDINLSLTKGEPFNSSVLAAMHVYNQAFVYKDYGTGQAEALVLFAVCAVIGIAQVFVGKRGEVEA
;
A
#
# COMPACT_ATOMS: atom_id res chain seq x y z
N MET A 1 7.68 0.54 25.56
CA MET A 1 6.54 0.33 26.45
C MET A 1 5.14 0.65 25.82
N PRO A 2 4.95 1.52 24.78
CA PRO A 2 3.60 1.80 24.25
C PRO A 2 2.86 0.57 23.72
N PHE A 3 3.55 -0.34 23.04
CA PHE A 3 2.96 -1.57 22.51
C PHE A 3 2.40 -2.49 23.62
N ALA A 4 3.18 -2.70 24.69
CA ALA A 4 2.71 -3.52 25.82
C ALA A 4 1.52 -2.89 26.54
N TYR A 5 1.47 -1.56 26.62
CA TYR A 5 0.33 -0.85 27.16
C TYR A 5 -0.90 -0.94 26.25
N GLY A 6 -0.72 -0.80 24.91
CA GLY A 6 -1.79 -1.06 23.95
C GLY A 6 -2.34 -2.47 24.07
N LEU A 7 -1.47 -3.48 24.21
CA LEU A 7 -1.88 -4.86 24.45
C LEU A 7 -2.72 -5.01 25.75
N TYR A 8 -2.32 -4.34 26.84
CA TYR A 8 -3.10 -4.34 28.08
C TYR A 8 -4.49 -3.73 27.86
N LEU A 9 -4.60 -2.64 27.11
CA LEU A 9 -5.87 -1.97 26.82
C LEU A 9 -6.88 -2.86 26.06
N THR A 10 -6.43 -3.84 25.30
CA THR A 10 -7.33 -4.79 24.62
C THR A 10 -8.15 -5.62 25.60
N PHE A 11 -7.73 -5.74 26.87
CA PHE A 11 -8.44 -6.46 27.92
C PHE A 11 -9.30 -5.56 28.80
N THR A 12 -9.44 -4.28 28.45
CA THR A 12 -10.18 -3.29 29.24
C THR A 12 -11.27 -2.64 28.40
N SER A 13 -12.35 -2.16 29.06
CA SER A 13 -13.39 -1.34 28.43
C SER A 13 -13.12 0.15 28.58
N TRP A 14 -11.86 0.57 28.32
CA TRP A 14 -11.47 1.97 28.41
C TRP A 14 -12.06 2.80 27.27
N ASP A 15 -12.63 3.96 27.61
CA ASP A 15 -13.23 4.93 26.67
C ASP A 15 -12.25 6.01 26.13
N GLY A 16 -10.98 5.93 26.52
CA GLY A 16 -9.95 6.88 26.11
C GLY A 16 -9.84 8.12 26.97
N VAL A 17 -10.76 8.36 27.89
CA VAL A 17 -10.84 9.60 28.71
C VAL A 17 -10.87 9.30 30.22
N SER A 18 -11.64 8.31 30.65
CA SER A 18 -11.79 7.96 32.05
C SER A 18 -10.48 7.45 32.69
N LEU A 19 -10.31 7.70 33.98
CA LEU A 19 -9.21 7.12 34.77
C LEU A 19 -9.41 5.62 34.99
N ASP A 20 -10.69 5.20 35.06
CA ASP A 20 -11.05 3.80 35.28
C ASP A 20 -10.90 3.00 33.99
N LYS A 21 -10.29 1.83 34.12
CA LYS A 21 -10.06 0.87 33.04
C LYS A 21 -10.57 -0.50 33.49
N PRO A 22 -11.91 -0.71 33.51
CA PRO A 22 -12.48 -1.98 33.94
C PRO A 22 -11.92 -3.12 33.09
N PHE A 23 -11.47 -4.17 33.76
CA PHE A 23 -10.95 -5.37 33.07
C PHE A 23 -12.14 -6.21 32.58
N VAL A 24 -12.18 -6.47 31.27
CA VAL A 24 -13.26 -7.23 30.61
C VAL A 24 -12.77 -8.55 29.99
N GLY A 25 -11.54 -8.93 30.25
CA GLY A 25 -10.97 -10.16 29.72
C GLY A 25 -10.92 -10.14 28.18
N LEU A 26 -11.40 -11.20 27.53
CA LEU A 26 -11.38 -11.36 26.08
C LEU A 26 -12.60 -10.77 25.35
N GLN A 27 -13.47 -10.02 26.05
CA GLN A 27 -14.71 -9.52 25.47
C GLN A 27 -14.48 -8.66 24.21
N ASN A 28 -13.44 -7.82 24.20
CA ASN A 28 -13.12 -6.99 23.04
C ASN A 28 -12.72 -7.81 21.80
N TYR A 29 -12.05 -8.94 22.00
CA TYR A 29 -11.75 -9.87 20.89
C TYR A 29 -13.01 -10.58 20.39
N VAL A 30 -13.91 -10.94 21.29
CA VAL A 30 -15.22 -11.51 20.92
C VAL A 30 -16.02 -10.48 20.11
N ASN A 31 -16.03 -9.22 20.53
CA ASN A 31 -16.68 -8.14 19.79
C ASN A 31 -16.06 -7.97 18.41
N ALA A 32 -14.72 -7.88 18.30
CA ALA A 32 -14.00 -7.75 17.04
C ALA A 32 -14.26 -8.93 16.06
N ILE A 33 -14.37 -10.17 16.59
CA ILE A 33 -14.67 -11.34 15.75
C ILE A 33 -16.11 -11.29 15.23
N HIS A 34 -17.06 -10.75 15.99
CA HIS A 34 -18.47 -10.65 15.60
C HIS A 34 -18.78 -9.35 14.83
N ASP A 35 -17.85 -8.41 14.71
CA ASP A 35 -18.06 -7.20 13.92
C ASP A 35 -17.93 -7.50 12.42
N SER A 36 -19.06 -7.65 11.76
CA SER A 36 -19.13 -7.87 10.31
C SER A 36 -18.55 -6.71 9.52
N ALA A 37 -18.68 -5.47 10.00
CA ALA A 37 -18.15 -4.29 9.32
C ALA A 37 -16.60 -4.26 9.33
N TYR A 38 -15.99 -4.75 10.43
CA TYR A 38 -14.56 -4.95 10.50
C TYR A 38 -14.06 -5.97 9.48
N TRP A 39 -14.70 -7.15 9.40
CA TRP A 39 -14.31 -8.19 8.44
C TRP A 39 -14.52 -7.76 6.99
N ASP A 40 -15.60 -7.04 6.70
CA ASP A 40 -15.83 -6.44 5.38
C ASP A 40 -14.74 -5.43 5.03
N SER A 41 -14.32 -4.59 5.96
CA SER A 41 -13.23 -3.63 5.77
C SER A 41 -11.89 -4.32 5.56
N LEU A 42 -11.62 -5.40 6.29
CA LEU A 42 -10.43 -6.23 6.15
C LEU A 42 -10.40 -6.92 4.76
N TRP A 43 -11.53 -7.45 4.32
CA TRP A 43 -11.63 -8.07 2.99
C TRP A 43 -11.39 -7.05 1.87
N ARG A 44 -11.98 -5.86 1.97
CA ARG A 44 -11.70 -4.76 1.04
C ARG A 44 -10.22 -4.38 1.05
N THR A 45 -9.60 -4.37 2.23
CA THR A 45 -8.15 -4.10 2.37
C THR A 45 -7.31 -5.17 1.68
N VAL A 46 -7.69 -6.44 1.76
CA VAL A 46 -7.00 -7.52 1.03
C VAL A 46 -7.10 -7.30 -0.48
N ILE A 47 -8.31 -7.05 -1.02
CA ILE A 47 -8.50 -6.80 -2.46
C ILE A 47 -7.70 -5.58 -2.90
N TYR A 48 -7.84 -4.47 -2.18
CA TYR A 48 -7.08 -3.25 -2.43
C TYR A 48 -5.57 -3.50 -2.42
N SER A 49 -5.06 -4.21 -1.41
CA SER A 49 -3.64 -4.48 -1.24
C SER A 49 -3.09 -5.37 -2.35
N VAL A 50 -3.78 -6.44 -2.70
CA VAL A 50 -3.34 -7.34 -3.78
C VAL A 50 -3.20 -6.58 -5.10
N ILE A 51 -4.23 -5.82 -5.49
CA ILE A 51 -4.22 -5.06 -6.74
C ILE A 51 -3.14 -3.98 -6.71
N THR A 52 -3.07 -3.21 -5.61
CA THR A 52 -2.11 -2.09 -5.48
C THR A 52 -0.68 -2.60 -5.46
N VAL A 53 -0.37 -3.66 -4.70
CA VAL A 53 0.98 -4.26 -4.62
C VAL A 53 1.44 -4.74 -6.00
N VAL A 54 0.59 -5.45 -6.74
CA VAL A 54 0.92 -5.91 -8.09
C VAL A 54 1.21 -4.72 -9.01
N LEU A 55 0.33 -3.72 -9.04
CA LEU A 55 0.50 -2.55 -9.91
C LEU A 55 1.72 -1.71 -9.53
N VAL A 56 1.94 -1.46 -8.22
CA VAL A 56 3.12 -0.73 -7.73
C VAL A 56 4.41 -1.42 -8.18
N ASN A 57 4.51 -2.73 -8.02
CA ASN A 57 5.72 -3.46 -8.38
C ASN A 57 5.95 -3.51 -9.89
N ILE A 58 4.90 -3.68 -10.70
CA ILE A 58 4.99 -3.62 -12.17
C ILE A 58 5.46 -2.24 -12.62
N VAL A 59 4.82 -1.17 -12.13
CA VAL A 59 5.19 0.20 -12.51
C VAL A 59 6.61 0.53 -12.03
N ALA A 60 6.94 0.22 -10.78
CA ALA A 60 8.25 0.50 -10.19
C ALA A 60 9.38 -0.24 -10.92
N PHE A 61 9.21 -1.53 -11.22
CA PHE A 61 10.19 -2.32 -11.95
C PHE A 61 10.37 -1.79 -13.37
N THR A 62 9.28 -1.47 -14.05
CA THR A 62 9.32 -0.90 -15.40
C THR A 62 10.05 0.44 -15.44
N LEU A 63 9.75 1.34 -14.50
CA LEU A 63 10.44 2.62 -14.37
C LEU A 63 11.94 2.43 -14.06
N ALA A 64 12.27 1.52 -13.12
CA ALA A 64 13.65 1.21 -12.78
C ALA A 64 14.45 0.68 -13.99
N TYR A 65 13.83 -0.22 -14.76
CA TYR A 65 14.44 -0.75 -15.99
C TYR A 65 14.76 0.35 -17.00
N PHE A 66 13.84 1.28 -17.26
CA PHE A 66 14.11 2.38 -18.19
C PHE A 66 15.15 3.36 -17.66
N VAL A 67 15.09 3.69 -16.38
CA VAL A 67 16.02 4.64 -15.75
C VAL A 67 17.45 4.08 -15.68
N THR A 68 17.63 2.76 -15.60
CA THR A 68 18.97 2.13 -15.58
C THR A 68 19.59 1.94 -16.95
N LYS A 69 18.87 2.15 -18.05
CA LYS A 69 19.37 2.04 -19.43
C LYS A 69 20.22 3.25 -19.90
N GLY A 70 20.60 4.15 -19.02
CA GLY A 70 21.48 5.27 -19.37
C GLY A 70 20.76 6.44 -20.05
N LEU A 71 19.48 6.66 -19.75
CA LEU A 71 18.73 7.80 -20.27
C LEU A 71 19.38 9.13 -19.85
N LYS A 72 19.47 10.07 -20.78
CA LYS A 72 19.88 11.44 -20.46
C LYS A 72 18.91 12.03 -19.43
N GLY A 73 19.43 12.52 -18.29
CA GLY A 73 18.61 13.07 -17.22
C GLY A 73 18.03 12.03 -16.23
N GLN A 74 18.57 10.82 -16.19
CA GLN A 74 18.10 9.73 -15.30
C GLN A 74 17.93 10.17 -13.84
N ASN A 75 18.79 11.04 -13.32
CA ASN A 75 18.69 11.53 -11.95
C ASN A 75 17.46 12.45 -11.75
N LEU A 76 17.11 13.22 -12.76
CA LEU A 76 15.88 14.04 -12.73
C LEU A 76 14.63 13.16 -12.76
N PHE A 77 14.62 12.11 -13.58
CA PHE A 77 13.51 11.12 -13.58
C PHE A 77 13.39 10.42 -12.24
N ARG A 78 14.51 9.95 -11.65
CA ARG A 78 14.50 9.34 -10.30
C ARG A 78 13.92 10.29 -9.26
N ALA A 79 14.35 11.55 -9.24
CA ALA A 79 13.84 12.56 -8.34
C ALA A 79 12.33 12.82 -8.58
N GLY A 80 11.93 13.03 -9.83
CA GLY A 80 10.54 13.33 -10.20
C GLY A 80 9.56 12.23 -9.79
N PHE A 81 9.88 10.96 -10.05
CA PHE A 81 9.04 9.83 -9.64
C PHE A 81 9.05 9.58 -8.13
N PHE A 82 10.10 10.02 -7.42
CA PHE A 82 10.17 9.87 -5.97
C PHE A 82 9.39 10.96 -5.21
N ILE A 83 9.24 12.17 -5.78
CA ILE A 83 8.54 13.30 -5.15
C ILE A 83 7.17 12.93 -4.58
N PRO A 84 6.28 12.19 -5.28
CA PRO A 84 4.97 11.82 -4.73
C PRO A 84 5.02 11.08 -3.40
N ASN A 85 6.06 10.26 -3.18
CA ASN A 85 6.24 9.53 -1.93
C ASN A 85 6.60 10.44 -0.74
N LEU A 86 7.11 11.64 -0.99
CA LEU A 86 7.46 12.61 0.05
C LEU A 86 6.26 13.45 0.51
N ILE A 87 5.19 13.46 -0.28
CA ILE A 87 3.96 14.19 0.05
C ILE A 87 3.19 13.37 1.09
N GLY A 88 2.82 14.00 2.20
CA GLY A 88 2.00 13.35 3.23
C GLY A 88 0.64 12.91 2.67
N GLY A 89 0.19 11.70 3.05
CA GLY A 89 -1.01 11.07 2.50
C GLY A 89 -2.28 11.93 2.63
N ILE A 90 -2.42 12.68 3.71
CA ILE A 90 -3.57 13.59 3.90
C ILE A 90 -3.58 14.69 2.84
N VAL A 91 -2.47 15.38 2.64
CA VAL A 91 -2.35 16.46 1.63
C VAL A 91 -2.58 15.87 0.24
N LEU A 92 -1.94 14.74 -0.04
CA LEU A 92 -2.05 14.05 -1.31
C LEU A 92 -3.51 13.68 -1.63
N GLY A 93 -4.21 13.10 -0.66
CA GLY A 93 -5.61 12.70 -0.84
C GLY A 93 -6.53 13.89 -1.13
N TYR A 94 -6.37 15.03 -0.44
CA TYR A 94 -7.15 16.24 -0.76
C TYR A 94 -6.85 16.80 -2.14
N VAL A 95 -5.57 16.84 -2.56
CA VAL A 95 -5.19 17.28 -3.91
C VAL A 95 -5.86 16.39 -4.97
N TRP A 96 -5.77 15.07 -4.83
CA TRP A 96 -6.38 14.15 -5.77
C TRP A 96 -7.92 14.17 -5.72
N LYS A 97 -8.52 14.39 -4.55
CA LYS A 97 -9.96 14.58 -4.41
C LYS A 97 -10.43 15.80 -5.24
N PHE A 98 -9.69 16.90 -5.20
CA PHE A 98 -9.96 18.05 -6.05
C PHE A 98 -9.82 17.69 -7.54
N VAL A 99 -8.76 16.99 -7.92
CA VAL A 99 -8.51 16.56 -9.30
C VAL A 99 -9.67 15.69 -9.80
N PHE A 100 -10.08 14.66 -9.05
CA PHE A 100 -11.17 13.77 -9.47
C PHE A 100 -12.53 14.45 -9.52
N ASN A 101 -12.83 15.36 -8.56
CA ASN A 101 -14.14 16.00 -8.48
C ASN A 101 -14.28 17.23 -9.39
N ARG A 102 -13.19 17.83 -9.85
CA ARG A 102 -13.22 19.05 -10.64
C ARG A 102 -12.55 18.90 -12.00
N ALA A 103 -11.26 18.55 -12.02
CA ALA A 103 -10.51 18.52 -13.27
C ALA A 103 -11.02 17.41 -14.21
N PHE A 104 -11.19 16.17 -13.70
CA PHE A 104 -11.68 15.08 -14.51
C PHE A 104 -13.15 15.28 -14.95
N VAL A 105 -14.01 15.82 -14.08
CA VAL A 105 -15.39 16.13 -14.43
C VAL A 105 -15.43 17.18 -15.55
N ALA A 106 -14.69 18.28 -15.41
CA ALA A 106 -14.63 19.34 -16.43
C ALA A 106 -14.10 18.81 -17.79
N ILE A 107 -13.11 17.91 -17.78
CA ILE A 107 -12.59 17.26 -18.99
C ILE A 107 -13.65 16.35 -19.62
N ALA A 108 -14.37 15.55 -18.81
CA ALA A 108 -15.42 14.68 -19.28
C ALA A 108 -16.60 15.45 -19.87
N GLU A 109 -17.04 16.53 -19.21
CA GLU A 109 -18.08 17.43 -19.71
C GLU A 109 -17.69 18.06 -21.04
N ALA A 110 -16.44 18.54 -21.16
CA ALA A 110 -15.95 19.12 -22.42
C ALA A 110 -15.84 18.09 -23.55
N ALA A 111 -15.55 16.83 -23.23
CA ALA A 111 -15.43 15.76 -24.23
C ALA A 111 -16.78 15.19 -24.67
N THR A 112 -17.74 15.08 -23.76
CA THR A 112 -19.06 14.45 -24.02
C THR A 112 -20.15 15.48 -24.31
N GLN A 113 -19.92 16.76 -24.07
CA GLN A 113 -20.90 17.84 -24.10
C GLN A 113 -22.11 17.59 -23.16
N ASP A 114 -21.94 16.73 -22.18
CA ASP A 114 -22.95 16.38 -21.18
C ASP A 114 -22.52 16.94 -19.81
N SER A 115 -23.31 17.90 -19.31
CA SER A 115 -23.09 18.53 -18.00
C SER A 115 -23.49 17.65 -16.81
N SER A 116 -23.88 16.41 -17.05
CA SER A 116 -24.26 15.42 -16.00
C SER A 116 -23.12 14.49 -15.59
N SER A 117 -21.90 14.75 -16.06
CA SER A 117 -20.74 13.89 -15.73
C SER A 117 -20.48 13.82 -14.23
N ALA A 118 -20.67 12.64 -13.64
CA ALA A 118 -20.44 12.39 -12.22
C ALA A 118 -18.96 12.14 -11.93
N SER A 119 -18.51 12.55 -10.75
CA SER A 119 -17.15 12.23 -10.28
C SER A 119 -16.93 10.72 -10.18
N LEU A 120 -15.72 10.25 -10.49
CA LEU A 120 -15.30 8.87 -10.25
C LEU A 120 -15.45 8.45 -8.78
N LEU A 121 -15.35 9.39 -7.85
CA LEU A 121 -15.53 9.16 -6.41
C LEU A 121 -17.00 8.90 -6.01
N SER A 122 -17.96 9.11 -6.90
CA SER A 122 -19.40 8.96 -6.61
C SER A 122 -19.87 7.51 -6.60
N THR A 123 -19.07 6.57 -7.10
CA THR A 123 -19.40 5.14 -7.16
C THR A 123 -18.45 4.32 -6.30
N PRO A 124 -18.92 3.19 -5.68
CA PRO A 124 -18.08 2.33 -4.88
C PRO A 124 -16.81 1.84 -5.59
N ASN A 125 -16.97 1.36 -6.81
CA ASN A 125 -15.84 0.86 -7.62
C ASN A 125 -14.92 2.00 -8.07
N GLY A 126 -15.46 3.17 -8.38
CA GLY A 126 -14.69 4.35 -8.74
C GLY A 126 -13.87 4.88 -7.56
N ALA A 127 -14.43 4.92 -6.37
CA ALA A 127 -13.72 5.33 -5.16
C ALA A 127 -12.53 4.38 -4.85
N MET A 128 -12.75 3.07 -4.96
CA MET A 128 -11.70 2.07 -4.79
C MET A 128 -10.62 2.19 -5.89
N PHE A 129 -11.02 2.39 -7.14
CA PHE A 129 -10.10 2.62 -8.25
C PHE A 129 -9.23 3.87 -8.02
N CYS A 130 -9.84 4.98 -7.60
CA CYS A 130 -9.11 6.22 -7.28
C CYS A 130 -8.10 6.02 -6.14
N LEU A 131 -8.48 5.28 -5.08
CA LEU A 131 -7.56 4.92 -4.00
C LEU A 131 -6.36 4.13 -4.52
N ILE A 132 -6.59 3.10 -5.34
CA ILE A 132 -5.54 2.29 -5.95
C ILE A 132 -4.62 3.16 -6.82
N LEU A 133 -5.19 3.97 -7.69
CA LEU A 133 -4.43 4.82 -8.62
C LEU A 133 -3.51 5.80 -7.87
N VAL A 134 -4.03 6.49 -6.88
CA VAL A 134 -3.26 7.44 -6.06
C VAL A 134 -2.15 6.73 -5.29
N SER A 135 -2.44 5.57 -4.72
CA SER A 135 -1.46 4.78 -3.97
C SER A 135 -0.36 4.22 -4.87
N VAL A 136 -0.70 3.75 -6.07
CA VAL A 136 0.28 3.30 -7.07
C VAL A 136 1.21 4.46 -7.45
N TRP A 137 0.65 5.62 -7.75
CA TRP A 137 1.44 6.80 -8.07
C TRP A 137 2.35 7.24 -6.93
N GLN A 138 1.87 7.19 -5.68
CA GLN A 138 2.66 7.57 -4.50
C GLN A 138 3.79 6.58 -4.21
N TYR A 139 3.52 5.28 -4.29
CA TYR A 139 4.47 4.26 -3.80
C TYR A 139 5.45 3.78 -4.87
N ALA A 140 5.08 3.84 -6.16
CA ALA A 140 5.90 3.31 -7.24
C ALA A 140 7.28 3.94 -7.32
N GLY A 141 7.42 5.23 -7.07
CA GLY A 141 8.71 5.92 -7.12
C GLY A 141 9.69 5.46 -6.05
N TYR A 142 9.22 5.17 -4.84
CA TYR A 142 10.07 4.62 -3.79
C TYR A 142 10.51 3.18 -4.10
N MET A 143 9.59 2.33 -4.55
CA MET A 143 9.91 0.96 -4.94
C MET A 143 10.83 0.93 -6.17
N MET A 144 10.66 1.88 -7.09
CA MET A 144 11.57 2.06 -8.23
C MET A 144 13.02 2.25 -7.78
N LEU A 145 13.30 3.06 -6.74
CA LEU A 145 14.66 3.25 -6.25
C LEU A 145 15.28 1.95 -5.72
N ILE A 146 14.49 1.11 -5.06
CA ILE A 146 14.95 -0.21 -4.57
C ILE A 146 15.28 -1.13 -5.75
N TYR A 147 14.42 -1.15 -6.78
CA TYR A 147 14.72 -1.91 -8.00
C TYR A 147 15.92 -1.35 -8.76
N VAL A 148 16.12 -0.02 -8.80
CA VAL A 148 17.32 0.59 -9.38
C VAL A 148 18.58 0.11 -8.65
N ALA A 149 18.57 0.08 -7.31
CA ALA A 149 19.67 -0.46 -6.53
C ALA A 149 19.92 -1.95 -6.86
N GLY A 150 18.84 -2.74 -7.01
CA GLY A 150 18.95 -4.13 -7.45
C GLY A 150 19.55 -4.29 -8.84
N PHE A 151 19.16 -3.47 -9.83
CA PHE A 151 19.79 -3.49 -11.16
C PHE A 151 21.28 -3.13 -11.12
N MET A 152 21.65 -2.21 -10.23
CA MET A 152 23.04 -1.76 -10.07
C MET A 152 23.91 -2.74 -9.28
N SER A 153 23.32 -3.62 -8.47
CA SER A 153 24.08 -4.63 -7.71
C SER A 153 24.51 -5.83 -8.57
N VAL A 154 23.87 -6.03 -9.73
CA VAL A 154 24.26 -7.10 -10.66
C VAL A 154 25.54 -6.72 -11.40
N ASP A 155 26.61 -7.52 -11.26
CA ASP A 155 27.88 -7.28 -11.91
C ASP A 155 27.73 -7.23 -13.43
N ASN A 156 28.41 -6.24 -14.05
CA ASN A 156 28.38 -6.08 -15.49
C ASN A 156 29.07 -7.25 -16.22
N SER A 157 30.06 -7.88 -15.59
CA SER A 157 30.73 -9.07 -16.13
C SER A 157 29.74 -10.22 -16.37
N LEU A 158 28.76 -10.43 -15.47
CA LEU A 158 27.72 -11.45 -15.63
C LEU A 158 26.75 -11.11 -16.77
N LYS A 159 26.44 -9.83 -16.95
CA LYS A 159 25.60 -9.36 -18.07
C LYS A 159 26.32 -9.57 -19.41
N GLU A 160 27.60 -9.22 -19.48
CA GLU A 160 28.44 -9.39 -20.68
C GLU A 160 28.68 -10.86 -21.01
N ALA A 161 28.98 -11.70 -20.01
CA ALA A 161 29.13 -13.14 -20.20
C ALA A 161 27.86 -13.77 -20.79
N SER A 162 26.69 -13.41 -20.27
CA SER A 162 25.43 -13.93 -20.81
C SER A 162 25.19 -13.57 -22.27
N LEU A 163 25.66 -12.40 -22.73
CA LEU A 163 25.55 -12.00 -24.13
C LEU A 163 26.57 -12.76 -25.01
N ILE A 164 27.79 -13.04 -24.49
CA ILE A 164 28.81 -13.85 -25.18
C ILE A 164 28.29 -15.29 -25.33
N ASP A 165 27.59 -15.84 -24.33
CA ASP A 165 26.94 -17.14 -24.37
C ASP A 165 25.72 -17.20 -25.33
N GLY A 166 25.42 -16.11 -26.04
CA GLY A 166 24.38 -16.03 -27.06
C GLY A 166 22.98 -15.72 -26.52
N CYS A 167 22.84 -15.31 -25.25
CA CYS A 167 21.56 -14.87 -24.72
C CYS A 167 21.06 -13.57 -25.39
N THR A 168 19.80 -13.54 -25.76
CA THR A 168 19.15 -12.28 -26.10
C THR A 168 19.00 -11.40 -24.83
N PRO A 169 18.86 -10.07 -24.96
CA PRO A 169 18.68 -9.18 -23.82
C PRO A 169 17.48 -9.58 -22.91
N SER A 170 16.43 -10.13 -23.47
CA SER A 170 15.27 -10.63 -22.72
C SER A 170 15.60 -11.91 -21.95
N GLN A 171 16.39 -12.81 -22.54
CA GLN A 171 16.85 -14.03 -21.87
C GLN A 171 17.83 -13.70 -20.73
N ALA A 172 18.80 -12.79 -20.96
CA ALA A 172 19.68 -12.29 -19.93
C ALA A 172 18.90 -11.65 -18.76
N MET A 173 17.87 -10.83 -19.06
CA MET A 173 16.99 -10.26 -18.05
C MET A 173 16.33 -11.35 -17.20
N ARG A 174 15.70 -12.34 -17.84
CA ARG A 174 14.88 -13.36 -17.16
C ARG A 174 15.71 -14.41 -16.40
N HIS A 175 16.87 -14.80 -16.94
CA HIS A 175 17.64 -15.93 -16.41
C HIS A 175 18.85 -15.51 -15.58
N VAL A 176 19.35 -14.27 -15.74
CA VAL A 176 20.50 -13.75 -15.01
C VAL A 176 20.12 -12.62 -14.08
N ILE A 177 19.56 -11.52 -14.62
CA ILE A 177 19.36 -10.29 -13.85
C ILE A 177 18.26 -10.45 -12.81
N ILE A 178 17.05 -10.92 -13.19
CA ILE A 178 15.93 -11.05 -12.27
C ILE A 178 16.21 -12.01 -11.11
N PRO A 179 16.82 -13.21 -11.32
CA PRO A 179 17.21 -14.08 -10.21
C PRO A 179 18.20 -13.42 -9.23
N LEU A 180 19.21 -12.71 -9.72
CA LEU A 180 20.17 -12.00 -8.88
C LEU A 180 19.59 -10.79 -8.14
N MET A 181 18.50 -10.20 -8.65
CA MET A 181 17.75 -9.12 -8.00
C MET A 181 16.70 -9.60 -6.98
N ARG A 182 16.65 -10.89 -6.67
CA ARG A 182 15.56 -11.48 -5.85
C ARG A 182 15.38 -10.77 -4.50
N ALA A 183 16.46 -10.38 -3.84
CA ALA A 183 16.39 -9.62 -2.60
C ALA A 183 15.60 -8.31 -2.76
N SER A 184 15.79 -7.58 -3.86
CA SER A 184 15.04 -6.35 -4.15
C SER A 184 13.55 -6.62 -4.38
N PHE A 185 13.18 -7.73 -5.02
CA PHE A 185 11.78 -8.13 -5.17
C PHE A 185 11.13 -8.44 -3.82
N VAL A 186 11.80 -9.21 -2.97
CA VAL A 186 11.29 -9.54 -1.63
C VAL A 186 11.09 -8.27 -0.81
N GLN A 187 12.07 -7.36 -0.84
CA GLN A 187 11.99 -6.09 -0.14
C GLN A 187 10.85 -5.20 -0.65
N CYS A 188 10.69 -5.06 -1.97
CA CYS A 188 9.59 -4.28 -2.56
C CYS A 188 8.23 -4.87 -2.24
N LEU A 189 8.07 -6.19 -2.33
CA LEU A 189 6.83 -6.88 -1.98
C LEU A 189 6.48 -6.68 -0.51
N PHE A 190 7.44 -6.87 0.40
CA PHE A 190 7.23 -6.67 1.83
C PHE A 190 6.81 -5.24 2.16
N LEU A 191 7.55 -4.24 1.67
CA LEU A 191 7.27 -2.83 1.95
C LEU A 191 5.95 -2.37 1.34
N SER A 192 5.66 -2.74 0.09
CA SER A 192 4.40 -2.37 -0.55
C SER A 192 3.20 -3.01 0.13
N THR A 193 3.30 -4.29 0.52
CA THR A 193 2.24 -4.99 1.25
C THR A 193 1.96 -4.32 2.59
N THR A 194 2.99 -4.08 3.40
CA THR A 194 2.83 -3.43 4.71
C THR A 194 2.19 -2.05 4.57
N ARG A 195 2.63 -1.24 3.61
CA ARG A 195 2.04 0.09 3.36
C ARG A 195 0.57 0.01 2.94
N CYS A 196 0.20 -0.96 2.10
CA CYS A 196 -1.17 -1.12 1.63
C CYS A 196 -2.13 -1.57 2.75
N PHE A 197 -1.70 -2.50 3.60
CA PHE A 197 -2.54 -2.95 4.72
C PHE A 197 -2.74 -1.87 5.80
N MET A 198 -1.76 -0.97 5.97
CA MET A 198 -1.80 0.09 6.99
C MET A 198 -2.22 1.45 6.42
N VAL A 199 -2.73 1.51 5.18
CA VAL A 199 -3.14 2.76 4.56
C VAL A 199 -4.33 3.37 5.30
N TYR A 200 -4.14 4.59 5.80
CA TYR A 200 -5.15 5.36 6.53
C TYR A 200 -5.30 6.77 5.95
N ASP A 201 -4.19 7.51 5.85
CA ASP A 201 -4.17 8.93 5.51
C ASP A 201 -4.85 9.26 4.17
N ILE A 202 -4.53 8.49 3.13
CA ILE A 202 -5.13 8.65 1.79
C ILE A 202 -6.60 8.26 1.85
N ASN A 203 -6.94 7.15 2.52
CA ASN A 203 -8.31 6.69 2.62
C ASN A 203 -9.19 7.74 3.32
N LEU A 204 -8.68 8.34 4.42
CA LEU A 204 -9.37 9.40 5.15
C LEU A 204 -9.58 10.66 4.30
N SER A 205 -8.56 11.12 3.58
CA SER A 205 -8.59 12.42 2.89
C SER A 205 -9.22 12.35 1.51
N LEU A 206 -9.02 11.26 0.76
CA LEU A 206 -9.53 11.09 -0.59
C LEU A 206 -11.01 10.71 -0.60
N THR A 207 -11.37 9.61 0.05
CA THR A 207 -12.72 9.04 0.01
C THR A 207 -13.49 9.22 1.30
N LYS A 208 -12.83 9.24 2.45
CA LYS A 208 -13.46 9.26 3.78
C LYS A 208 -14.42 8.06 3.98
N GLY A 209 -14.19 6.96 3.24
CA GLY A 209 -15.07 5.80 3.26
C GLY A 209 -16.25 5.86 2.29
N GLU A 210 -16.52 7.04 1.72
CA GLU A 210 -17.62 7.25 0.79
C GLU A 210 -17.42 6.54 -0.57
N PRO A 211 -18.50 6.25 -1.32
CA PRO A 211 -19.90 6.31 -0.92
C PRO A 211 -20.30 5.08 -0.10
N PHE A 212 -21.30 5.20 0.77
CA PHE A 212 -21.91 4.09 1.53
C PHE A 212 -20.94 3.24 2.36
N ASN A 213 -19.88 3.81 2.90
CA ASN A 213 -18.78 3.11 3.58
C ASN A 213 -18.09 2.03 2.72
N SER A 214 -18.30 2.02 1.40
CA SER A 214 -17.77 1.00 0.49
C SER A 214 -16.26 1.06 0.30
N SER A 215 -15.63 2.19 0.62
CA SER A 215 -14.19 2.41 0.55
C SER A 215 -13.50 2.48 1.91
N VAL A 216 -14.18 2.11 3.00
CA VAL A 216 -13.56 2.00 4.33
C VAL A 216 -12.62 0.80 4.33
N LEU A 217 -11.31 1.07 4.53
CA LEU A 217 -10.28 0.05 4.71
C LEU A 217 -10.03 -0.23 6.20
N ALA A 218 -9.42 -1.37 6.52
CA ALA A 218 -9.28 -1.86 7.90
C ALA A 218 -8.65 -0.85 8.86
N ALA A 219 -7.55 -0.19 8.47
CA ALA A 219 -6.91 0.82 9.32
C ALA A 219 -7.83 2.01 9.62
N MET A 220 -8.69 2.40 8.66
CA MET A 220 -9.68 3.46 8.86
C MET A 220 -10.84 2.97 9.73
N HIS A 221 -11.28 1.71 9.58
CA HIS A 221 -12.30 1.12 10.45
C HIS A 221 -11.81 1.11 11.91
N VAL A 222 -10.62 0.59 12.17
CA VAL A 222 -9.97 0.58 13.51
C VAL A 222 -9.91 1.99 14.12
N TYR A 223 -9.52 2.98 13.32
CA TYR A 223 -9.52 4.37 13.78
C TYR A 223 -10.93 4.86 14.16
N ASN A 224 -11.94 4.58 13.32
CA ASN A 224 -13.31 4.97 13.59
C ASN A 224 -13.85 4.28 14.87
N GLN A 225 -13.57 2.99 15.05
CA GLN A 225 -13.96 2.25 16.26
C GLN A 225 -13.38 2.88 17.51
N ALA A 226 -12.07 3.14 17.53
CA ALA A 226 -11.41 3.71 18.69
C ALA A 226 -11.79 5.18 18.93
N PHE A 227 -11.72 6.05 17.90
CA PHE A 227 -11.74 7.50 18.09
C PHE A 227 -13.08 8.15 17.74
N VAL A 228 -13.87 7.59 16.83
CA VAL A 228 -15.19 8.14 16.46
C VAL A 228 -16.26 7.55 17.36
N TYR A 229 -16.27 6.22 17.53
CA TYR A 229 -17.24 5.52 18.36
C TYR A 229 -16.82 5.45 19.83
N LYS A 230 -15.57 5.85 20.16
CA LYS A 230 -15.01 5.88 21.52
C LYS A 230 -14.96 4.51 22.19
N ASP A 231 -14.92 3.44 21.42
CA ASP A 231 -14.69 2.08 21.90
C ASP A 231 -13.22 1.70 21.68
N TYR A 232 -12.37 2.20 22.59
CA TYR A 232 -10.92 2.00 22.48
C TYR A 232 -10.52 0.55 22.70
N GLY A 233 -11.25 -0.17 23.57
CA GLY A 233 -10.96 -1.57 23.87
C GLY A 233 -11.12 -2.45 22.63
N THR A 234 -12.27 -2.38 21.97
CA THR A 234 -12.54 -3.14 20.73
C THR A 234 -11.66 -2.64 19.59
N GLY A 235 -11.53 -1.32 19.37
CA GLY A 235 -10.64 -0.78 18.33
C GLY A 235 -9.18 -1.19 18.49
N GLN A 236 -8.68 -1.29 19.73
CA GLN A 236 -7.33 -1.78 20.00
C GLN A 236 -7.20 -3.29 19.74
N ALA A 237 -8.24 -4.09 20.01
CA ALA A 237 -8.28 -5.51 19.67
C ALA A 237 -8.26 -5.73 18.15
N GLU A 238 -9.07 -4.97 17.39
CA GLU A 238 -9.07 -4.97 15.92
C GLU A 238 -7.71 -4.56 15.34
N ALA A 239 -7.07 -3.52 15.92
CA ALA A 239 -5.72 -3.10 15.55
C ALA A 239 -4.71 -4.24 15.71
N LEU A 240 -4.81 -5.00 16.82
CA LEU A 240 -3.92 -6.12 17.06
C LEU A 240 -4.16 -7.28 16.08
N VAL A 241 -5.42 -7.55 15.73
CA VAL A 241 -5.76 -8.54 14.67
C VAL A 241 -5.18 -8.11 13.33
N LEU A 242 -5.36 -6.84 12.93
CA LEU A 242 -4.78 -6.30 11.71
C LEU A 242 -3.24 -6.40 11.70
N PHE A 243 -2.60 -6.07 12.83
CA PHE A 243 -1.16 -6.22 13.00
C PHE A 243 -0.72 -7.67 12.85
N ALA A 244 -1.43 -8.63 13.47
CA ALA A 244 -1.13 -10.05 13.36
C ALA A 244 -1.25 -10.55 11.92
N VAL A 245 -2.29 -10.14 11.18
CA VAL A 245 -2.45 -10.45 9.74
C VAL A 245 -1.26 -9.92 8.95
N CYS A 246 -0.88 -8.64 9.13
CA CYS A 246 0.28 -8.05 8.47
C CYS A 246 1.58 -8.78 8.81
N ALA A 247 1.78 -9.12 10.08
CA ALA A 247 2.98 -9.82 10.55
C ALA A 247 3.09 -11.22 9.91
N VAL A 248 1.99 -11.98 9.89
CA VAL A 248 1.96 -13.33 9.26
C VAL A 248 2.28 -13.24 7.77
N ILE A 249 1.66 -12.31 7.04
CA ILE A 249 1.93 -12.10 5.62
C ILE A 249 3.39 -11.69 5.39
N GLY A 250 3.90 -10.73 6.19
CA GLY A 250 5.27 -10.25 6.07
C GLY A 250 6.31 -11.33 6.36
N ILE A 251 6.12 -12.11 7.43
CA ILE A 251 6.99 -13.25 7.77
C ILE A 251 6.96 -14.30 6.66
N ALA A 252 5.78 -14.64 6.14
CA ALA A 252 5.64 -15.59 5.05
C ALA A 252 6.38 -15.13 3.78
N GLN A 253 6.25 -13.83 3.41
CA GLN A 253 6.95 -13.25 2.26
C GLN A 253 8.48 -13.33 2.41
N VAL A 254 9.01 -12.95 3.58
CA VAL A 254 10.46 -13.01 3.85
C VAL A 254 10.96 -14.47 3.85
N PHE A 255 10.20 -15.39 4.47
CA PHE A 255 10.59 -16.79 4.54
C PHE A 255 10.62 -17.45 3.16
N VAL A 256 9.59 -17.20 2.32
CA VAL A 256 9.54 -17.71 0.95
C VAL A 256 10.62 -17.06 0.08
N GLY A 257 10.87 -15.76 0.30
CA GLY A 257 11.90 -15.01 -0.42
C GLY A 257 13.30 -15.56 -0.19
N LYS A 258 13.68 -15.78 1.07
CA LYS A 258 15.01 -16.30 1.44
C LYS A 258 15.32 -17.70 0.94
N ARG A 259 14.33 -18.58 0.80
CA ARG A 259 14.54 -19.97 0.32
C ARG A 259 15.13 -20.09 -1.08
N GLY A 260 15.26 -19.03 -1.82
CA GLY A 260 15.77 -19.04 -3.18
C GLY A 260 16.75 -17.91 -3.46
N GLU A 261 17.33 -17.27 -2.44
CA GLU A 261 18.47 -16.38 -2.63
C GLU A 261 19.64 -17.24 -3.12
N VAL A 262 20.17 -16.87 -4.27
CA VAL A 262 21.44 -17.39 -4.79
C VAL A 262 22.50 -16.47 -4.20
N GLU A 263 23.34 -16.99 -3.29
CA GLU A 263 24.56 -16.31 -2.88
C GLU A 263 25.48 -16.25 -4.10
N ALA A 264 25.76 -15.04 -4.57
CA ALA A 264 26.69 -14.77 -5.68
C ALA A 264 28.07 -14.38 -5.14
#